data_8961650e3da033ae32cdd08467d9e7bf
#
_entry.id   8961650e3da033ae32cdd08467d9e7bf
#
_cell.length_a   1.000
_cell.length_b   1.000
_cell.length_c   1.000
_cell.angle_alpha   90.00
_cell.angle_beta   90.00
_cell.angle_gamma   90.00
#
_symmetry.space_group_name_H-M   'P 1'
#
loop_
_entity.id
_entity.type
_entity.pdbx_description
1 polymer ?
#
loop_
_entity_poly.entity_id
_entity_poly.type
_entity_poly.pdbx_seq_one_letter_code
_entity_poly.pdbx_strand_id
1 'polypeptide(L)'
;MKRSLAATAVVAAMVLAGCSEREPAEVAAAGEAAETAYAPAADAETASPSAPSGAAAAQPAAPNAPVFAVIYPGAELKGPATTAQGPGGPGGIVQFTTDAAPEAVIAFYRQRAEAAGLKPINSMNRGDAQAYSAGDGADGRGQLMQVIATRVEGGPTDVQLDWTTGR
;
A
#
# COMPACT_ATOMS: atom_id res chain seq x y z
N MET A 1 52.03 4.92 22.45
CA MET A 1 51.73 6.16 21.68
C MET A 1 50.27 6.49 21.93
N LYS A 2 50.04 7.52 22.74
CA LYS A 2 48.69 7.96 23.17
C LYS A 2 48.20 9.01 22.16
N ARG A 3 47.03 8.77 21.52
CA ARG A 3 46.36 9.80 20.70
C ARG A 3 45.00 10.13 21.34
N SER A 4 44.93 11.30 21.93
CA SER A 4 43.74 11.93 22.44
C SER A 4 42.92 12.46 21.27
N LEU A 5 41.64 12.11 21.22
CA LEU A 5 40.65 12.70 20.31
C LEU A 5 39.72 13.60 21.12
N ALA A 6 39.73 14.87 20.79
CA ALA A 6 38.89 15.91 21.37
C ALA A 6 37.47 15.79 20.75
N ALA A 7 36.47 15.76 21.61
CA ALA A 7 35.07 15.84 21.24
C ALA A 7 34.64 17.31 21.16
N THR A 8 34.15 17.73 20.00
CA THR A 8 33.53 19.03 19.79
C THR A 8 32.01 18.86 19.76
N ALA A 9 31.32 19.29 20.80
CA ALA A 9 29.88 19.37 20.87
C ALA A 9 29.39 20.68 20.24
N VAL A 10 28.57 20.61 19.21
CA VAL A 10 27.85 21.77 18.66
C VAL A 10 26.40 21.66 19.11
N VAL A 11 25.99 22.54 19.98
CA VAL A 11 24.61 22.77 20.43
C VAL A 11 23.98 23.81 19.50
N ALA A 12 23.00 23.40 18.68
CA ALA A 12 22.17 24.31 17.90
C ALA A 12 20.80 24.45 18.61
N ALA A 13 20.57 25.59 19.25
CA ALA A 13 19.28 25.98 19.80
C ALA A 13 18.42 26.58 18.68
N MET A 14 17.28 25.91 18.32
CA MET A 14 16.22 26.51 17.50
C MET A 14 15.09 27.01 18.40
N VAL A 15 14.95 28.34 18.43
CA VAL A 15 13.82 29.04 19.02
C VAL A 15 12.70 29.08 18.00
N LEU A 16 11.56 28.42 18.29
CA LEU A 16 10.31 28.57 17.55
C LEU A 16 9.38 29.44 18.41
N ALA A 17 9.28 30.71 18.06
CA ALA A 17 8.18 31.58 18.47
C ALA A 17 7.23 31.75 17.30
N GLY A 18 5.95 31.50 17.50
CA GLY A 18 4.91 31.68 16.47
C GLY A 18 3.52 31.23 16.94
N CYS A 19 3.02 31.81 18.06
CA CYS A 19 1.59 31.80 18.35
C CYS A 19 0.89 32.82 17.45
N SER A 20 -0.07 32.37 16.67
CA SER A 20 -1.07 33.21 16.03
C SER A 20 -2.45 32.73 16.50
N GLU A 21 -2.93 33.38 17.56
CA GLU A 21 -4.33 33.34 17.97
C GLU A 21 -5.17 33.97 16.87
N ARG A 22 -6.14 33.23 16.36
CA ARG A 22 -7.17 33.76 15.50
C ARG A 22 -8.49 33.68 16.24
N GLU A 23 -8.96 34.84 16.68
CA GLU A 23 -10.26 35.09 17.29
C GLU A 23 -11.41 34.61 16.37
N PRO A 24 -12.50 34.05 16.93
CA PRO A 24 -13.71 33.71 16.16
C PRO A 24 -14.57 34.97 15.99
N ALA A 25 -14.77 35.39 14.77
CA ALA A 25 -15.77 36.39 14.43
C ALA A 25 -17.16 35.76 14.43
N GLU A 26 -17.97 36.19 15.40
CA GLU A 26 -19.40 36.06 15.47
C GLU A 26 -20.05 36.81 14.29
N VAL A 27 -20.82 36.12 13.46
CA VAL A 27 -21.73 36.74 12.51
C VAL A 27 -23.13 36.16 12.70
N ALA A 28 -23.99 37.10 13.08
CA ALA A 28 -25.40 36.92 13.36
C ALA A 28 -26.22 36.43 12.15
N ALA A 29 -27.33 35.80 12.52
CA ALA A 29 -28.40 35.29 11.68
C ALA A 29 -29.06 36.38 10.82
N ALA A 30 -29.52 36.03 9.65
CA ALA A 30 -30.88 36.13 9.12
C ALA A 30 -30.91 35.91 7.60
N GLY A 31 -31.90 35.20 7.12
CA GLY A 31 -32.29 35.31 5.71
C GLY A 31 -32.60 33.98 5.04
N GLU A 32 -33.82 33.53 5.30
CA GLU A 32 -34.88 33.20 4.33
C GLU A 32 -34.67 32.11 3.26
N ALA A 33 -35.59 31.21 3.35
CA ALA A 33 -35.90 30.06 2.48
C ALA A 33 -35.79 30.36 0.97
N ALA A 34 -35.06 29.50 0.27
CA ALA A 34 -35.33 29.16 -1.11
C ALA A 34 -35.27 27.64 -1.25
N GLU A 35 -36.42 27.04 -1.16
CA GLU A 35 -36.72 25.68 -1.58
C GLU A 35 -36.47 25.58 -3.07
N THR A 36 -35.32 25.02 -3.45
CA THR A 36 -35.07 24.59 -4.82
C THR A 36 -35.02 23.07 -4.82
N ALA A 37 -36.09 22.51 -5.35
CA ALA A 37 -36.26 21.08 -5.59
C ALA A 37 -35.05 20.54 -6.36
N TYR A 38 -34.20 19.77 -5.69
CA TYR A 38 -33.18 18.96 -6.32
C TYR A 38 -33.82 17.67 -6.83
N ALA A 39 -34.02 17.62 -8.14
CA ALA A 39 -34.43 16.40 -8.82
C ALA A 39 -33.30 15.36 -8.66
N PRO A 40 -33.61 14.08 -8.33
CA PRO A 40 -32.60 13.04 -8.34
C PRO A 40 -32.19 12.76 -9.79
N ALA A 41 -30.98 13.15 -10.18
CA ALA A 41 -30.35 12.60 -11.37
C ALA A 41 -29.99 11.15 -11.04
N ALA A 42 -30.76 10.26 -11.65
CA ALA A 42 -30.45 8.84 -11.74
C ALA A 42 -29.19 8.64 -12.57
N ASP A 43 -28.54 7.49 -12.33
CA ASP A 43 -27.48 6.90 -13.13
C ASP A 43 -26.07 7.49 -12.97
N ALA A 44 -25.51 7.38 -11.77
CA ALA A 44 -24.10 7.07 -11.66
C ALA A 44 -23.95 5.55 -11.77
N GLU A 45 -23.77 5.08 -13.00
CA GLU A 45 -23.34 3.73 -13.32
C GLU A 45 -22.04 3.49 -12.58
N THR A 46 -22.15 2.79 -11.45
CA THR A 46 -21.03 2.28 -10.69
C THR A 46 -20.33 1.27 -11.60
N ALA A 47 -19.31 1.71 -12.31
CA ALA A 47 -18.40 0.81 -13.00
C ALA A 47 -17.77 -0.08 -11.92
N SER A 48 -18.36 -1.23 -11.68
CA SER A 48 -17.72 -2.34 -10.99
C SER A 48 -16.38 -2.56 -11.68
N PRO A 49 -15.25 -2.57 -10.97
CA PRO A 49 -13.99 -2.97 -11.56
C PRO A 49 -14.17 -4.38 -12.09
N SER A 50 -14.13 -4.52 -13.41
CA SER A 50 -14.18 -5.82 -14.07
C SER A 50 -13.06 -6.67 -13.49
N ALA A 51 -13.44 -7.69 -12.75
CA ALA A 51 -12.51 -8.76 -12.38
C ALA A 51 -11.87 -9.27 -13.68
N PRO A 52 -10.55 -9.56 -13.70
CA PRO A 52 -9.88 -10.03 -14.90
C PRO A 52 -10.57 -11.30 -15.38
N SER A 53 -11.28 -11.18 -16.52
CA SER A 53 -11.97 -12.27 -17.19
C SER A 53 -10.92 -13.08 -17.94
N GLY A 54 -10.31 -14.00 -17.21
CA GLY A 54 -9.32 -14.93 -17.74
C GLY A 54 -8.65 -15.61 -16.55
N ALA A 55 -9.25 -16.73 -16.10
CA ALA A 55 -8.69 -17.54 -15.00
C ALA A 55 -7.42 -18.27 -15.44
N ALA A 56 -6.35 -17.53 -15.72
CA ALA A 56 -5.03 -18.07 -15.57
C ALA A 56 -4.86 -18.34 -14.06
N ALA A 57 -4.71 -19.59 -13.67
CA ALA A 57 -4.50 -19.96 -12.28
C ALA A 57 -3.30 -19.17 -11.75
N ALA A 58 -3.51 -18.39 -10.70
CA ALA A 58 -2.46 -17.58 -10.11
C ALA A 58 -1.31 -18.50 -9.67
N GLN A 59 -0.10 -18.27 -10.20
CA GLN A 59 1.07 -19.10 -9.90
C GLN A 59 1.66 -18.67 -8.55
N PRO A 60 2.15 -19.61 -7.71
CA PRO A 60 2.90 -19.26 -6.51
C PRO A 60 4.10 -18.37 -6.85
N ALA A 61 4.37 -17.37 -6.01
CA ALA A 61 5.48 -16.44 -6.19
C ALA A 61 6.86 -17.13 -6.10
N ALA A 62 6.93 -18.21 -5.31
CA ALA A 62 8.13 -19.06 -5.17
C ALA A 62 7.72 -20.47 -4.73
N PRO A 63 8.62 -21.49 -4.83
CA PRO A 63 8.41 -22.76 -4.15
C PRO A 63 8.21 -22.52 -2.64
N ASN A 64 7.16 -23.14 -2.07
CA ASN A 64 6.78 -22.98 -0.66
C ASN A 64 6.34 -21.56 -0.24
N ALA A 65 6.04 -20.67 -1.18
CA ALA A 65 5.40 -19.40 -0.88
C ALA A 65 4.00 -19.63 -0.27
N PRO A 66 3.55 -18.80 0.69
CA PRO A 66 2.22 -18.93 1.28
C PRO A 66 1.13 -18.69 0.22
N VAL A 67 -0.07 -19.20 0.46
CA VAL A 67 -1.19 -19.19 -0.50
C VAL A 67 -1.60 -17.79 -0.99
N PHE A 68 -1.28 -16.76 -0.25
CA PHE A 68 -1.53 -15.37 -0.64
C PHE A 68 -0.42 -14.80 -1.53
N ALA A 69 0.80 -15.34 -1.46
CA ALA A 69 1.94 -14.87 -2.24
C ALA A 69 1.96 -15.55 -3.62
N VAL A 70 1.21 -14.99 -4.54
CA VAL A 70 1.05 -15.46 -5.92
C VAL A 70 1.38 -14.35 -6.90
N ILE A 71 1.77 -14.72 -8.09
CA ILE A 71 1.96 -13.77 -9.19
C ILE A 71 0.59 -13.32 -9.71
N TYR A 72 0.46 -12.04 -10.01
CA TYR A 72 -0.77 -11.51 -10.62
C TYR A 72 -1.06 -12.21 -11.95
N PRO A 73 -2.32 -12.59 -12.23
CA PRO A 73 -2.66 -13.29 -13.47
C PRO A 73 -2.23 -12.49 -14.71
N GLY A 74 -1.53 -13.16 -15.63
CA GLY A 74 -1.04 -12.54 -16.85
C GLY A 74 0.18 -11.64 -16.69
N ALA A 75 0.78 -11.58 -15.50
CA ALA A 75 1.99 -10.78 -15.26
C ALA A 75 3.25 -11.45 -15.81
N GLU A 76 4.22 -10.62 -16.18
CA GLU A 76 5.55 -11.04 -16.64
C GLU A 76 6.58 -10.84 -15.53
N LEU A 77 7.28 -11.92 -15.15
CA LEU A 77 8.33 -11.89 -14.14
C LEU A 77 9.55 -11.10 -14.65
N LYS A 78 10.06 -10.17 -13.85
CA LYS A 78 11.35 -9.47 -14.11
C LYS A 78 12.56 -10.32 -13.75
N GLY A 79 12.34 -11.42 -13.02
CA GLY A 79 13.38 -12.35 -12.59
C GLY A 79 12.82 -13.36 -11.59
N PRO A 80 13.64 -14.34 -11.17
CA PRO A 80 13.23 -15.29 -10.16
C PRO A 80 12.99 -14.62 -8.81
N ALA A 81 12.08 -15.17 -8.01
CA ALA A 81 11.89 -14.70 -6.64
C ALA A 81 13.16 -14.94 -5.81
N THR A 82 13.54 -13.95 -5.02
CA THR A 82 14.59 -14.08 -4.01
C THR A 82 13.95 -14.50 -2.69
N THR A 83 14.41 -15.60 -2.11
CA THR A 83 13.92 -16.11 -0.82
C THR A 83 15.01 -16.09 0.23
N ALA A 84 14.65 -15.85 1.47
CA ALA A 84 15.56 -15.81 2.61
C ALA A 84 14.88 -16.29 3.90
N GLN A 85 15.72 -16.69 4.87
CA GLN A 85 15.30 -16.95 6.25
C GLN A 85 15.59 -15.72 7.10
N GLY A 86 14.55 -15.17 7.71
CA GLY A 86 14.65 -14.00 8.56
C GLY A 86 14.17 -14.23 10.00
N PRO A 87 14.25 -13.21 10.86
CA PRO A 87 13.72 -13.28 12.23
C PRO A 87 12.21 -13.55 12.28
N GLY A 88 11.45 -13.16 11.25
CA GLY A 88 10.02 -13.42 11.10
C GLY A 88 9.68 -14.74 10.41
N GLY A 89 10.66 -15.63 10.17
CA GLY A 89 10.48 -16.88 9.42
C GLY A 89 10.98 -16.79 7.97
N PRO A 90 10.67 -17.81 7.17
CA PRO A 90 10.93 -17.79 5.73
C PRO A 90 10.16 -16.68 5.05
N GLY A 91 10.76 -16.05 4.06
CA GLY A 91 10.13 -15.01 3.28
C GLY A 91 10.75 -14.87 1.90
N GLY A 92 10.21 -13.96 1.11
CA GLY A 92 10.73 -13.68 -0.21
C GLY A 92 10.20 -12.39 -0.80
N ILE A 93 10.80 -12.04 -1.92
CA ILE A 93 10.47 -10.91 -2.75
C ILE A 93 10.45 -11.33 -4.21
N VAL A 94 9.48 -10.85 -4.96
CA VAL A 94 9.42 -11.02 -6.40
C VAL A 94 9.00 -9.71 -7.07
N GLN A 95 9.52 -9.48 -8.26
CA GLN A 95 9.18 -8.34 -9.10
C GLN A 95 8.63 -8.82 -10.44
N PHE A 96 7.59 -8.15 -10.91
CA PHE A 96 6.95 -8.45 -12.19
C PHE A 96 6.27 -7.20 -12.76
N THR A 97 5.88 -7.27 -14.02
CA THR A 97 5.09 -6.25 -14.69
C THR A 97 3.72 -6.78 -15.10
N THR A 98 2.74 -5.91 -15.20
CA THR A 98 1.38 -6.25 -15.69
C THR A 98 0.74 -5.03 -16.37
N ASP A 99 -0.13 -5.28 -17.34
CA ASP A 99 -0.92 -4.23 -17.98
C ASP A 99 -2.07 -3.72 -17.10
N ALA A 100 -2.34 -4.42 -15.98
CA ALA A 100 -3.37 -4.00 -15.03
C ALA A 100 -3.00 -2.68 -14.34
N ALA A 101 -3.99 -1.83 -14.10
CA ALA A 101 -3.79 -0.61 -13.33
C ALA A 101 -3.37 -0.91 -11.88
N PRO A 102 -2.58 -0.04 -11.22
CA PRO A 102 -2.15 -0.24 -9.83
C PRO A 102 -3.32 -0.54 -8.87
N GLU A 103 -4.47 0.12 -9.06
CA GLU A 103 -5.68 -0.10 -8.26
C GLU A 103 -6.19 -1.53 -8.34
N ALA A 104 -6.19 -2.11 -9.55
CA ALA A 104 -6.64 -3.48 -9.78
C ALA A 104 -5.67 -4.49 -9.14
N VAL A 105 -4.37 -4.23 -9.23
CA VAL A 105 -3.34 -5.03 -8.56
C VAL A 105 -3.54 -5.00 -7.05
N ILE A 106 -3.69 -3.82 -6.45
CA ILE A 106 -3.91 -3.69 -5.00
C ILE A 106 -5.22 -4.37 -4.56
N ALA A 107 -6.30 -4.22 -5.32
CA ALA A 107 -7.57 -4.88 -5.03
C ALA A 107 -7.45 -6.41 -5.04
N PHE A 108 -6.73 -6.97 -6.00
CA PHE A 108 -6.45 -8.40 -6.08
C PHE A 108 -5.71 -8.91 -4.82
N TYR A 109 -4.62 -8.26 -4.43
CA TYR A 109 -3.85 -8.69 -3.26
C TYR A 109 -4.59 -8.45 -1.94
N ARG A 110 -5.45 -7.44 -1.85
CA ARG A 110 -6.34 -7.25 -0.70
C ARG A 110 -7.27 -8.45 -0.53
N GLN A 111 -7.93 -8.89 -1.60
CA GLN A 111 -8.80 -10.08 -1.57
C GLN A 111 -8.01 -11.34 -1.18
N ARG A 112 -6.77 -11.49 -1.67
CA ARG A 112 -5.90 -12.61 -1.30
C ARG A 112 -5.51 -12.61 0.17
N ALA A 113 -5.17 -11.44 0.71
CA ALA A 113 -4.87 -11.26 2.13
C ALA A 113 -6.07 -11.63 3.01
N GLU A 114 -7.25 -11.09 2.66
CA GLU A 114 -8.49 -11.37 3.39
C GLU A 114 -8.85 -12.86 3.36
N ALA A 115 -8.74 -13.51 2.20
CA ALA A 115 -8.97 -14.95 2.07
C ALA A 115 -7.99 -15.81 2.89
N ALA A 116 -6.78 -15.29 3.13
CA ALA A 116 -5.78 -15.93 3.98
C ALA A 116 -5.91 -15.56 5.48
N GLY A 117 -6.88 -14.73 5.84
CA GLY A 117 -7.10 -14.28 7.23
C GLY A 117 -6.16 -13.16 7.70
N LEU A 118 -5.38 -12.57 6.78
CA LEU A 118 -4.52 -11.45 7.10
C LEU A 118 -5.34 -10.17 7.29
N LYS A 119 -4.95 -9.36 8.26
CA LYS A 119 -5.59 -8.06 8.54
C LYS A 119 -4.82 -6.93 7.89
N PRO A 120 -5.52 -5.91 7.34
CA PRO A 120 -4.86 -4.72 6.81
C PRO A 120 -3.99 -4.04 7.88
N ILE A 121 -2.74 -3.71 7.52
CA ILE A 121 -1.81 -2.96 8.37
C ILE A 121 -1.66 -1.55 7.85
N ASN A 122 -1.41 -1.39 6.54
CA ASN A 122 -1.18 -0.11 5.93
C ASN A 122 -1.69 -0.10 4.48
N SER A 123 -2.11 1.09 4.04
CA SER A 123 -2.48 1.35 2.65
C SER A 123 -2.01 2.76 2.29
N MET A 124 -1.35 2.91 1.16
CA MET A 124 -0.82 4.17 0.68
C MET A 124 -1.19 4.36 -0.78
N ASN A 125 -1.57 5.61 -1.12
CA ASN A 125 -1.75 6.05 -2.50
C ASN A 125 -0.98 7.37 -2.67
N ARG A 126 0.02 7.36 -3.56
CA ARG A 126 0.83 8.54 -3.89
C ARG A 126 0.94 8.66 -5.40
N GLY A 127 -0.06 9.26 -6.02
CA GLY A 127 -0.08 9.46 -7.47
C GLY A 127 0.04 8.13 -8.23
N ASP A 128 1.17 7.92 -8.88
CA ASP A 128 1.41 6.72 -9.71
C ASP A 128 1.74 5.46 -8.90
N ALA A 129 2.05 5.58 -7.61
CA ALA A 129 2.42 4.46 -6.74
C ALA A 129 1.32 4.18 -5.71
N GLN A 130 0.94 2.92 -5.61
CA GLN A 130 0.05 2.42 -4.57
C GLN A 130 0.73 1.28 -3.80
N ALA A 131 0.49 1.22 -2.50
CA ALA A 131 1.00 0.16 -1.66
C ALA A 131 -0.09 -0.35 -0.71
N TYR A 132 0.01 -1.62 -0.39
CA TYR A 132 -0.85 -2.29 0.57
C TYR A 132 -0.05 -3.31 1.36
N SER A 133 -0.29 -3.39 2.67
CA SER A 133 0.28 -4.42 3.52
C SER A 133 -0.76 -5.01 4.45
N ALA A 134 -0.66 -6.30 4.70
CA ALA A 134 -1.52 -7.06 5.59
C ALA A 134 -0.72 -8.14 6.33
N GLY A 135 -1.16 -8.48 7.54
CA GLY A 135 -0.51 -9.51 8.36
C GLY A 135 -1.42 -10.04 9.44
N ASP A 136 -1.00 -11.11 10.10
CA ASP A 136 -1.74 -11.77 11.18
C ASP A 136 -1.05 -11.66 12.56
N GLY A 137 0.17 -11.13 12.61
CA GLY A 137 0.95 -10.98 13.83
C GLY A 137 1.01 -9.56 14.37
N ALA A 138 0.59 -9.35 15.61
CA ALA A 138 0.73 -8.06 16.28
C ALA A 138 2.17 -7.72 16.70
N ASP A 139 3.04 -8.73 16.79
CA ASP A 139 4.42 -8.65 17.27
C ASP A 139 5.48 -8.76 16.13
N GLY A 140 5.03 -8.72 14.86
CA GLY A 140 5.91 -8.87 13.69
C GLY A 140 6.43 -10.29 13.46
N ARG A 141 5.88 -11.29 14.14
CA ARG A 141 6.26 -12.70 14.01
C ARG A 141 5.29 -13.52 13.18
N GLY A 142 4.14 -12.93 12.84
CA GLY A 142 3.12 -13.54 12.00
C GLY A 142 3.46 -13.48 10.51
N GLN A 143 2.52 -13.96 9.73
CA GLN A 143 2.57 -13.81 8.28
C GLN A 143 2.45 -12.33 7.91
N LEU A 144 3.18 -11.93 6.90
CA LEU A 144 3.13 -10.57 6.35
C LEU A 144 3.10 -10.65 4.83
N MET A 145 2.28 -9.81 4.25
CA MET A 145 2.28 -9.51 2.83
C MET A 145 2.41 -8.00 2.62
N GLN A 146 3.27 -7.59 1.71
CA GLN A 146 3.36 -6.22 1.23
C GLN A 146 3.40 -6.22 -0.29
N VAL A 147 2.61 -5.37 -0.90
CA VAL A 147 2.61 -5.16 -2.36
C VAL A 147 2.73 -3.67 -2.65
N ILE A 148 3.58 -3.36 -3.63
CA ILE A 148 3.75 -2.02 -4.18
C ILE A 148 3.52 -2.13 -5.68
N ALA A 149 2.61 -1.33 -6.20
CA ALA A 149 2.30 -1.24 -7.62
C ALA A 149 2.54 0.19 -8.09
N THR A 150 3.39 0.38 -9.08
CA THR A 150 3.77 1.68 -9.60
C THR A 150 3.46 1.75 -11.09
N ARG A 151 2.67 2.73 -11.50
CA ARG A 151 2.41 3.01 -12.91
C ARG A 151 3.67 3.56 -13.56
N VAL A 152 4.05 2.97 -14.68
CA VAL A 152 5.12 3.53 -15.53
C VAL A 152 4.47 4.31 -16.66
N GLU A 153 4.90 5.55 -16.87
CA GLU A 153 4.37 6.39 -17.96
C GLU A 153 4.62 5.74 -19.33
N GLY A 154 3.54 5.49 -20.07
CA GLY A 154 3.61 4.81 -21.36
C GLY A 154 3.99 3.34 -21.33
N GLY A 155 4.04 2.72 -20.14
CA GLY A 155 4.42 1.33 -19.95
C GLY A 155 3.49 0.54 -19.01
N PRO A 156 3.84 -0.71 -18.74
CA PRO A 156 3.09 -1.55 -17.81
C PRO A 156 3.28 -1.08 -16.36
N THR A 157 2.43 -1.55 -15.47
CA THR A 157 2.58 -1.36 -14.03
C THR A 157 3.70 -2.26 -13.50
N ASP A 158 4.69 -1.66 -12.83
CA ASP A 158 5.71 -2.37 -12.07
C ASP A 158 5.16 -2.79 -10.71
N VAL A 159 5.34 -4.05 -10.36
CA VAL A 159 4.85 -4.60 -9.10
C VAL A 159 5.98 -5.29 -8.34
N GLN A 160 6.07 -4.98 -7.06
CA GLN A 160 6.88 -5.69 -6.10
C GLN A 160 5.98 -6.34 -5.05
N LEU A 161 6.15 -7.64 -4.85
CA LEU A 161 5.47 -8.42 -3.82
C LEU A 161 6.49 -8.98 -2.85
N ASP A 162 6.34 -8.64 -1.58
CA ASP A 162 7.12 -9.14 -0.45
C ASP A 162 6.23 -9.98 0.47
N TRP A 163 6.78 -11.04 1.06
CA TRP A 163 6.06 -11.87 2.03
C TRP A 163 6.96 -12.48 3.08
N THR A 164 6.39 -12.79 4.23
CA THR A 164 6.95 -13.72 5.23
C THR A 164 5.90 -14.74 5.61
N THR A 165 6.35 -15.95 5.98
CA THR A 165 5.43 -17.04 6.39
C THR A 165 5.11 -17.01 7.88
N GLY A 166 5.76 -16.12 8.64
CA GLY A 166 5.70 -16.15 10.09
C GLY A 166 6.48 -17.32 10.70
N ARG A 167 6.39 -17.45 12.02
CA ARG A 167 6.98 -18.53 12.81
C ARG A 167 5.89 -19.38 13.47
#